data_0f7462e8f3c829d6420f8ec05c2c4052
#
_entry.id   0f7462e8f3c829d6420f8ec05c2c4052
#
_cell.length_a   1.000
_cell.length_b   1.000
_cell.length_c   1.000
_cell.angle_alpha   90.00
_cell.angle_beta   90.00
_cell.angle_gamma   90.00
#
_symmetry.space_group_name_H-M   'P 1'
#
loop_
_entity.id
_entity.type
_entity.pdbx_description
1 polymer ?
#
loop_
_entity_poly.entity_id
_entity_poly.type
_entity_poly.pdbx_seq_one_letter_code
_entity_poly.pdbx_strand_id
1 'polypeptide(L)'
;MTFHPQIDYRELHRSKRQMPVDDGKPFVYTAENRERLEVIARRYPSDRAGRRSAILPALYLVQRQLGYVSLSAVRHVATAIGCTAADVEDVVSFYTMFYTRPVGKYVIQVCRTLPCALRGAERVTEELMDALGTEPNGTDPSGTFTLVEVECLGACDRAPLVMVNDGWHECLAPEGAKQLAADLLERGEEALTGCHHQAPDRTPNPEPRTGNREP
;
A
#
# COMPACT_ATOMS: atom_id res chain seq x y z
N MET A 1 27.04 21.12 1.41
CA MET A 1 25.67 20.77 1.81
C MET A 1 25.57 20.93 3.32
N THR A 2 24.85 21.92 3.81
CA THR A 2 24.62 22.14 5.24
C THR A 2 23.44 21.25 5.66
N PHE A 3 23.74 20.19 6.39
CA PHE A 3 22.70 19.34 6.98
C PHE A 3 21.98 20.09 8.10
N HIS A 4 20.67 20.01 8.14
CA HIS A 4 19.89 20.63 9.22
C HIS A 4 20.13 19.87 10.54
N PRO A 5 20.61 20.52 11.62
CA PRO A 5 21.07 19.84 12.83
C PRO A 5 19.97 19.11 13.64
N GLN A 6 18.70 19.35 13.33
CA GLN A 6 17.55 18.72 13.99
C GLN A 6 16.94 17.56 13.19
N ILE A 7 17.50 17.23 12.02
CA ILE A 7 16.99 16.14 11.20
C ILE A 7 17.95 14.97 11.31
N ASP A 8 17.52 13.88 11.94
CA ASP A 8 18.26 12.61 11.85
C ASP A 8 18.00 11.95 10.50
N TYR A 9 18.91 12.22 9.58
CA TYR A 9 18.86 11.65 8.24
C TYR A 9 18.94 10.12 8.22
N ARG A 10 19.39 9.49 9.31
CA ARG A 10 19.39 8.01 9.44
C ARG A 10 18.00 7.48 9.65
N GLU A 11 17.14 8.20 10.37
CA GLU A 11 15.73 7.84 10.55
C GLU A 11 14.92 8.08 9.28
N LEU A 12 15.16 9.17 8.55
CA LEU A 12 14.52 9.44 7.26
C LEU A 12 14.76 8.32 6.23
N HIS A 13 15.92 7.68 6.28
CA HIS A 13 16.26 6.56 5.39
C HIS A 13 15.83 5.20 5.92
N ARG A 14 15.55 5.08 7.22
CA ARG A 14 15.25 3.81 7.88
C ARG A 14 13.86 3.27 7.56
N SER A 15 12.90 4.14 7.25
CA SER A 15 11.50 3.75 7.11
C SER A 15 11.08 3.32 5.71
N LYS A 16 11.84 3.60 4.65
CA LYS A 16 11.33 3.54 3.27
C LYS A 16 12.04 2.59 2.30
N ARG A 17 13.14 1.95 2.67
CA ARG A 17 13.84 1.03 1.77
C ARG A 17 14.24 -0.24 2.51
N GLN A 18 13.26 -1.03 2.87
CA GLN A 18 13.57 -2.38 3.33
C GLN A 18 13.83 -3.25 2.10
N MET A 19 15.06 -3.72 1.99
CA MET A 19 15.42 -4.70 0.95
C MET A 19 14.59 -5.98 1.11
N PRO A 20 14.28 -6.68 0.02
CA PRO A 20 13.61 -7.97 0.08
C PRO A 20 14.30 -8.92 1.04
N VAL A 21 13.51 -9.53 1.93
CA VAL A 21 14.05 -10.47 2.93
C VAL A 21 14.57 -11.74 2.24
N ASP A 22 15.70 -12.23 2.72
CA ASP A 22 16.13 -13.59 2.41
C ASP A 22 15.54 -14.52 3.48
N ASP A 23 14.44 -15.20 3.13
CA ASP A 23 13.74 -16.12 4.01
C ASP A 23 14.24 -17.58 3.89
N GLY A 24 15.29 -17.79 3.07
CA GLY A 24 15.88 -19.09 2.80
C GLY A 24 14.97 -20.03 2.00
N LYS A 25 13.78 -19.58 1.57
CA LYS A 25 12.82 -20.39 0.82
C LYS A 25 12.96 -20.14 -0.68
N PRO A 26 13.05 -21.17 -1.51
CA PRO A 26 13.04 -21.00 -2.96
C PRO A 26 11.65 -20.55 -3.41
N PHE A 27 11.61 -19.54 -4.28
CA PHE A 27 10.39 -19.12 -4.96
C PHE A 27 10.37 -19.63 -6.40
N VAL A 28 9.22 -20.16 -6.81
CA VAL A 28 8.94 -20.53 -8.20
C VAL A 28 7.48 -20.20 -8.48
N TYR A 29 7.20 -19.62 -9.64
CA TYR A 29 5.81 -19.41 -10.07
C TYR A 29 5.05 -20.73 -10.17
N THR A 30 3.78 -20.72 -9.74
CA THR A 30 2.85 -21.80 -10.09
C THR A 30 2.71 -21.93 -11.60
N ALA A 31 2.25 -23.07 -12.10
CA ALA A 31 2.01 -23.27 -13.52
C ALA A 31 1.11 -22.18 -14.11
N GLU A 32 0.03 -21.85 -13.41
CA GLU A 32 -0.90 -20.79 -13.77
C GLU A 32 -0.24 -19.41 -13.86
N ASN A 33 0.54 -19.03 -12.84
CA ASN A 33 1.23 -17.72 -12.84
C ASN A 33 2.34 -17.65 -13.90
N ARG A 34 2.96 -18.77 -14.23
CA ARG A 34 3.94 -18.83 -15.33
C ARG A 34 3.25 -18.56 -16.66
N GLU A 35 2.11 -19.21 -16.93
CA GLU A 35 1.34 -18.97 -18.14
C GLU A 35 0.84 -17.52 -18.22
N ARG A 36 0.33 -16.98 -17.12
CA ARG A 36 -0.05 -15.56 -17.02
C ARG A 36 1.11 -14.62 -17.33
N LEU A 37 2.30 -14.91 -16.78
CA LEU A 37 3.50 -14.12 -17.04
C LEU A 37 3.88 -14.15 -18.53
N GLU A 38 3.81 -15.30 -19.19
CA GLU A 38 4.08 -15.40 -20.62
C GLU A 38 3.12 -14.55 -21.45
N VAL A 39 1.82 -14.57 -21.13
CA VAL A 39 0.81 -13.74 -21.78
C VAL A 39 1.11 -12.25 -21.57
N ILE A 40 1.48 -11.86 -20.36
CA ILE A 40 1.84 -10.49 -20.02
C ILE A 40 3.10 -10.06 -20.79
N ALA A 41 4.15 -10.88 -20.76
CA ALA A 41 5.43 -10.57 -21.39
C ALA A 41 5.30 -10.32 -22.91
N ARG A 42 4.40 -11.03 -23.58
CA ARG A 42 4.12 -10.83 -25.03
C ARG A 42 3.56 -9.45 -25.38
N ARG A 43 3.05 -8.69 -24.41
CA ARG A 43 2.54 -7.31 -24.60
C ARG A 43 3.64 -6.27 -24.69
N TYR A 44 4.86 -6.64 -24.32
CA TYR A 44 6.02 -5.75 -24.28
C TYR A 44 7.02 -6.13 -25.39
N PRO A 45 7.80 -5.17 -25.88
CA PRO A 45 8.88 -5.46 -26.82
C PRO A 45 9.87 -6.48 -26.26
N SER A 46 10.45 -7.29 -27.12
CA SER A 46 11.40 -8.34 -26.72
C SER A 46 12.82 -7.83 -26.43
N ASP A 47 13.07 -6.54 -26.65
CA ASP A 47 14.34 -5.91 -26.32
C ASP A 47 14.51 -5.74 -24.80
N ARG A 48 15.67 -5.25 -24.37
CA ARG A 48 15.98 -5.07 -22.93
C ARG A 48 15.00 -4.11 -22.23
N ALA A 49 14.62 -3.01 -22.88
CA ALA A 49 13.74 -2.01 -22.31
C ALA A 49 12.32 -2.57 -22.13
N GLY A 50 11.79 -3.24 -23.15
CA GLY A 50 10.48 -3.88 -23.11
C GLY A 50 10.40 -4.97 -22.05
N ARG A 51 11.43 -5.81 -21.92
CA ARG A 51 11.50 -6.82 -20.84
C ARG A 51 11.46 -6.19 -19.45
N ARG A 52 12.19 -5.12 -19.21
CA ARG A 52 12.13 -4.40 -17.94
C ARG A 52 10.72 -3.87 -17.63
N SER A 53 9.97 -3.46 -18.62
CA SER A 53 8.58 -3.01 -18.43
C SER A 53 7.65 -4.11 -17.92
N ALA A 54 7.97 -5.37 -18.13
CA ALA A 54 7.22 -6.51 -17.60
C ALA A 54 7.51 -6.83 -16.11
N ILE A 55 8.52 -6.19 -15.48
CA ILE A 55 8.89 -6.46 -14.08
C ILE A 55 7.72 -6.16 -13.14
N LEU A 56 7.08 -5.01 -13.28
CA LEU A 56 6.01 -4.58 -12.39
C LEU A 56 4.84 -5.58 -12.38
N PRO A 57 4.24 -5.97 -13.51
CA PRO A 57 3.18 -6.98 -13.50
C PRO A 57 3.67 -8.37 -13.05
N ALA A 58 4.94 -8.73 -13.29
CA ALA A 58 5.50 -9.97 -12.75
C ALA A 58 5.56 -9.96 -11.23
N LEU A 59 5.95 -8.85 -10.63
CA LEU A 59 5.97 -8.69 -9.17
C LEU A 59 4.57 -8.75 -8.54
N TYR A 60 3.53 -8.28 -9.24
CA TYR A 60 2.16 -8.49 -8.78
C TYR A 60 1.79 -9.97 -8.71
N LEU A 61 2.24 -10.79 -9.67
CA LEU A 61 2.02 -12.24 -9.60
C LEU A 61 2.78 -12.88 -8.42
N VAL A 62 4.00 -12.41 -8.13
CA VAL A 62 4.75 -12.83 -6.93
C VAL A 62 3.96 -12.50 -5.67
N GLN A 63 3.59 -11.23 -5.50
CA GLN A 63 2.93 -10.77 -4.28
C GLN A 63 1.57 -11.43 -4.06
N ARG A 64 0.79 -11.69 -5.12
CA ARG A 64 -0.45 -12.45 -5.03
C ARG A 64 -0.23 -13.92 -4.62
N GLN A 65 0.89 -14.52 -5.04
CA GLN A 65 1.21 -15.92 -4.73
C GLN A 65 1.81 -16.09 -3.34
N LEU A 66 2.70 -15.20 -2.93
CA LEU A 66 3.51 -15.33 -1.70
C LEU A 66 3.04 -14.40 -0.57
N GLY A 67 2.33 -13.30 -0.90
CA GLY A 67 1.95 -12.25 0.02
C GLY A 67 2.98 -11.12 0.12
N TYR A 68 4.22 -11.36 -0.29
CA TYR A 68 5.32 -10.40 -0.28
C TYR A 68 6.35 -10.75 -1.35
N VAL A 69 7.36 -9.91 -1.54
CA VAL A 69 8.45 -10.12 -2.50
C VAL A 69 9.73 -10.47 -1.73
N SER A 70 10.11 -11.77 -1.74
CA SER A 70 11.38 -12.24 -1.14
C SER A 70 12.55 -12.05 -2.11
N LEU A 71 13.78 -12.14 -1.58
CA LEU A 71 14.99 -12.09 -2.40
C LEU A 71 15.05 -13.24 -3.43
N SER A 72 14.56 -14.41 -3.04
CA SER A 72 14.41 -15.56 -3.94
C SER A 72 13.44 -15.27 -5.07
N ALA A 73 12.32 -14.60 -4.80
CA ALA A 73 11.37 -14.17 -5.82
C ALA A 73 11.95 -13.14 -6.78
N VAL A 74 12.73 -12.17 -6.29
CA VAL A 74 13.45 -11.20 -7.13
C VAL A 74 14.36 -11.90 -8.13
N ARG A 75 15.17 -12.86 -7.68
CA ARG A 75 16.05 -13.64 -8.55
C ARG A 75 15.28 -14.46 -9.58
N HIS A 76 14.17 -15.05 -9.16
CA HIS A 76 13.30 -15.82 -10.04
C HIS A 76 12.66 -14.96 -11.13
N VAL A 77 12.12 -13.78 -10.77
CA VAL A 77 11.57 -12.81 -11.72
C VAL A 77 12.63 -12.37 -12.72
N ALA A 78 13.83 -12.01 -12.25
CA ALA A 78 14.94 -11.61 -13.11
C ALA A 78 15.25 -12.67 -14.18
N THR A 79 15.34 -13.93 -13.75
CA THR A 79 15.56 -15.07 -14.65
C THR A 79 14.41 -15.27 -15.64
N ALA A 80 13.16 -15.22 -15.15
CA ALA A 80 11.96 -15.47 -15.96
C ALA A 80 11.75 -14.41 -17.05
N ILE A 81 12.11 -13.16 -16.76
CA ILE A 81 11.95 -12.02 -17.69
C ILE A 81 13.22 -11.83 -18.56
N GLY A 82 14.38 -12.31 -18.10
CA GLY A 82 15.65 -12.11 -18.78
C GLY A 82 16.23 -10.70 -18.54
N CYS A 83 16.17 -10.23 -17.28
CA CYS A 83 16.80 -9.00 -16.81
C CYS A 83 17.71 -9.29 -15.61
N THR A 84 18.32 -8.28 -15.00
CA THR A 84 19.18 -8.45 -13.82
C THR A 84 18.34 -8.41 -12.53
N ALA A 85 18.84 -9.03 -11.44
CA ALA A 85 18.21 -8.91 -10.13
C ALA A 85 18.14 -7.44 -9.67
N ALA A 86 19.17 -6.64 -9.98
CA ALA A 86 19.18 -5.21 -9.67
C ALA A 86 18.05 -4.46 -10.38
N ASP A 87 17.72 -4.78 -11.64
CA ASP A 87 16.58 -4.19 -12.36
C ASP A 87 15.25 -4.46 -11.62
N VAL A 88 15.12 -5.64 -11.02
CA VAL A 88 13.92 -6.03 -10.25
C VAL A 88 13.89 -5.36 -8.88
N GLU A 89 15.05 -5.31 -8.18
CA GLU A 89 15.19 -4.63 -6.89
C GLU A 89 14.91 -3.12 -7.00
N ASP A 90 15.32 -2.47 -8.08
CA ASP A 90 14.99 -1.07 -8.36
C ASP A 90 13.47 -0.85 -8.38
N VAL A 91 12.72 -1.73 -9.05
CA VAL A 91 11.26 -1.65 -9.11
C VAL A 91 10.63 -1.91 -7.73
N VAL A 92 11.08 -2.94 -7.01
CA VAL A 92 10.57 -3.25 -5.66
C VAL A 92 10.84 -2.10 -4.70
N SER A 93 12.02 -1.49 -4.74
CA SER A 93 12.39 -0.40 -3.84
C SER A 93 11.68 0.92 -4.19
N PHE A 94 11.31 1.14 -5.44
CA PHE A 94 10.62 2.35 -5.90
C PHE A 94 9.13 2.30 -5.60
N TYR A 95 8.46 1.18 -5.86
CA TYR A 95 7.02 1.04 -5.73
C TYR A 95 6.63 0.53 -4.34
N THR A 96 6.08 1.42 -3.52
CA THR A 96 5.74 1.17 -2.10
C THR A 96 4.63 0.14 -1.88
N MET A 97 3.88 -0.24 -2.93
CA MET A 97 2.88 -1.29 -2.83
C MET A 97 3.48 -2.71 -2.80
N PHE A 98 4.77 -2.87 -3.05
CA PHE A 98 5.42 -4.17 -2.89
C PHE A 98 5.96 -4.33 -1.48
N TYR A 99 5.46 -5.34 -0.79
CA TYR A 99 5.92 -5.70 0.55
C TYR A 99 7.17 -6.57 0.44
N THR A 100 8.23 -6.16 1.12
CA THR A 100 9.53 -6.87 1.11
C THR A 100 9.69 -7.86 2.25
N ARG A 101 8.68 -7.98 3.09
CA ARG A 101 8.59 -8.87 4.26
C ARG A 101 7.18 -9.45 4.35
N PRO A 102 7.00 -10.57 5.05
CA PRO A 102 5.66 -11.07 5.36
C PRO A 102 4.79 -9.98 5.99
N VAL A 103 3.57 -9.88 5.52
CA VAL A 103 2.52 -9.00 6.05
C VAL A 103 1.34 -9.83 6.52
N GLY A 104 0.45 -9.25 7.30
CA GLY A 104 -0.78 -9.88 7.74
C GLY A 104 -1.73 -10.20 6.59
N LYS A 105 -2.74 -11.02 6.87
CA LYS A 105 -3.81 -11.33 5.91
C LYS A 105 -4.50 -10.07 5.41
N TYR A 106 -4.69 -9.10 6.30
CA TYR A 106 -5.28 -7.79 6.01
C TYR A 106 -4.24 -6.71 6.18
N VAL A 107 -3.88 -6.04 5.09
CA VAL A 107 -3.02 -4.86 5.12
C VAL A 107 -3.90 -3.63 5.09
N ILE A 108 -3.95 -2.94 6.22
CA ILE A 108 -4.75 -1.73 6.43
C ILE A 108 -3.87 -0.53 6.16
N GLN A 109 -4.15 0.21 5.10
CA GLN A 109 -3.38 1.35 4.62
C GLN A 109 -4.15 2.63 4.90
N VAL A 110 -3.67 3.47 5.80
CA VAL A 110 -4.28 4.75 6.15
C VAL A 110 -3.59 5.87 5.39
N CYS A 111 -4.37 6.63 4.62
CA CYS A 111 -3.86 7.80 3.92
C CYS A 111 -3.57 8.92 4.91
N ARG A 112 -2.33 9.46 4.93
CA ARG A 112 -1.90 10.52 5.83
C ARG A 112 -1.71 11.90 5.17
N THR A 113 -2.02 12.04 3.87
CA THR A 113 -1.84 13.30 3.17
C THR A 113 -2.90 14.34 3.53
N LEU A 114 -2.64 15.59 3.17
CA LEU A 114 -3.32 16.76 3.70
C LEU A 114 -4.86 16.66 3.80
N PRO A 115 -5.63 16.27 2.78
CA PRO A 115 -7.08 16.17 2.93
C PRO A 115 -7.51 15.16 3.98
N CYS A 116 -6.84 14.00 4.06
CA CYS A 116 -7.12 12.97 5.05
C CYS A 116 -6.69 13.42 6.45
N ALA A 117 -5.53 14.05 6.60
CA ALA A 117 -5.06 14.60 7.86
C ALA A 117 -6.04 15.64 8.43
N LEU A 118 -6.50 16.58 7.59
CA LEU A 118 -7.50 17.59 7.99
C LEU A 118 -8.85 16.99 8.37
N ARG A 119 -9.15 15.79 7.89
CA ARG A 119 -10.38 15.05 8.21
C ARG A 119 -10.21 14.02 9.33
N GLY A 120 -9.07 14.02 10.02
CA GLY A 120 -8.83 13.20 11.21
C GLY A 120 -8.21 11.82 10.96
N ALA A 121 -7.47 11.63 9.86
CA ALA A 121 -6.80 10.36 9.57
C ALA A 121 -5.80 9.94 10.66
N GLU A 122 -5.16 10.88 11.36
CA GLU A 122 -4.28 10.59 12.50
C GLU A 122 -5.05 9.85 13.60
N ARG A 123 -6.25 10.34 13.96
CA ARG A 123 -7.12 9.67 14.94
C ARG A 123 -7.62 8.30 14.46
N VAL A 124 -7.86 8.14 13.16
CA VAL A 124 -8.17 6.82 12.57
C VAL A 124 -7.01 5.86 12.77
N THR A 125 -5.77 6.32 12.56
CA THR A 125 -4.57 5.51 12.82
C THR A 125 -4.46 5.13 14.28
N GLU A 126 -4.64 6.08 15.22
CA GLU A 126 -4.61 5.83 16.67
C GLU A 126 -5.65 4.78 17.11
N GLU A 127 -6.89 4.91 16.64
CA GLU A 127 -7.96 3.95 16.94
C GLU A 127 -7.70 2.55 16.36
N LEU A 128 -7.06 2.49 15.17
CA LEU A 128 -6.62 1.22 14.60
C LEU A 128 -5.45 0.61 15.37
N MET A 129 -4.47 1.41 15.80
CA MET A 129 -3.36 0.94 16.65
C MET A 129 -3.88 0.28 17.91
N ASP A 130 -4.82 0.95 18.59
CA ASP A 130 -5.46 0.43 19.81
C ASP A 130 -6.24 -0.85 19.55
N ALA A 131 -7.01 -0.90 18.46
CA ALA A 131 -7.85 -2.06 18.11
C ALA A 131 -7.02 -3.29 17.70
N LEU A 132 -5.88 -3.07 17.02
CA LEU A 132 -5.05 -4.13 16.45
C LEU A 132 -3.88 -4.51 17.36
N GLY A 133 -3.54 -3.67 18.34
CA GLY A 133 -2.38 -3.86 19.22
C GLY A 133 -1.05 -3.81 18.46
N THR A 134 -0.95 -2.94 17.45
CA THR A 134 0.26 -2.77 16.63
C THR A 134 0.54 -1.31 16.31
N GLU A 135 1.81 -1.00 16.12
CA GLU A 135 2.26 0.32 15.68
C GLU A 135 2.14 0.49 14.16
N PRO A 136 2.16 1.72 13.64
CA PRO A 136 2.21 1.96 12.20
C PRO A 136 3.43 1.29 11.56
N ASN A 137 3.22 0.67 10.41
CA ASN A 137 4.20 -0.16 9.69
C ASN A 137 4.57 -1.47 10.41
N GLY A 138 3.76 -1.88 11.38
CA GLY A 138 3.86 -3.13 12.11
C GLY A 138 2.77 -4.14 11.74
N THR A 139 3.03 -5.39 12.12
CA THR A 139 2.05 -6.49 12.03
C THR A 139 1.65 -6.89 13.45
N ASP A 140 0.38 -7.12 13.67
CA ASP A 140 -0.16 -7.53 14.96
C ASP A 140 0.41 -8.90 15.42
N PRO A 141 0.41 -9.22 16.73
CA PRO A 141 0.99 -10.46 17.23
C PRO A 141 0.38 -11.74 16.64
N SER A 142 -0.85 -11.71 16.16
CA SER A 142 -1.50 -12.86 15.53
C SER A 142 -1.07 -13.05 14.06
N GLY A 143 -0.44 -12.06 13.44
CA GLY A 143 -0.11 -12.07 12.02
C GLY A 143 -1.32 -11.87 11.11
N THR A 144 -2.44 -11.40 11.65
CA THR A 144 -3.68 -11.19 10.88
C THR A 144 -3.70 -9.82 10.21
N PHE A 145 -3.25 -8.79 10.90
CA PHE A 145 -3.28 -7.41 10.43
C PHE A 145 -1.89 -6.81 10.28
N THR A 146 -1.70 -6.03 9.24
CA THR A 146 -0.57 -5.11 9.11
C THR A 146 -1.12 -3.71 8.93
N LEU A 147 -0.74 -2.78 9.81
CA LEU A 147 -1.12 -1.38 9.72
C LEU A 147 -0.02 -0.60 9.01
N VAL A 148 -0.37 0.17 7.98
CA VAL A 148 0.58 0.96 7.19
C VAL A 148 0.06 2.37 7.01
N GLU A 149 0.87 3.38 7.31
CA GLU A 149 0.60 4.74 6.86
C GLU A 149 1.12 4.92 5.44
N VAL A 150 0.26 5.40 4.55
CA VAL A 150 0.58 5.61 3.15
C VAL A 150 0.38 7.06 2.72
N GLU A 151 1.02 7.41 1.62
CA GLU A 151 0.76 8.66 0.94
C GLU A 151 -0.62 8.65 0.26
N CYS A 152 -0.92 9.66 -0.56
CA CYS A 152 -2.23 9.85 -1.14
C CYS A 152 -2.76 8.62 -1.89
N LEU A 153 -3.94 8.14 -1.48
CA LEU A 153 -4.66 7.06 -2.16
C LEU A 153 -5.52 7.56 -3.34
N GLY A 154 -5.64 8.87 -3.55
CA GLY A 154 -6.22 9.45 -4.76
C GLY A 154 -7.72 9.77 -4.71
N ALA A 155 -8.44 9.53 -3.58
CA ALA A 155 -9.86 9.87 -3.42
C ALA A 155 -10.07 10.92 -2.31
N CYS A 156 -9.47 12.09 -2.50
CA CYS A 156 -9.45 13.15 -1.48
C CYS A 156 -10.83 13.74 -1.13
N ASP A 157 -11.79 13.63 -2.04
CA ASP A 157 -13.20 14.00 -1.82
C ASP A 157 -13.94 13.05 -0.85
N ARG A 158 -13.33 11.90 -0.56
CA ARG A 158 -13.85 10.85 0.32
C ARG A 158 -13.03 10.66 1.59
N ALA A 159 -12.27 11.68 1.96
CA ALA A 159 -11.40 11.64 3.14
C ALA A 159 -12.21 11.56 4.47
N PRO A 160 -11.72 10.89 5.52
CA PRO A 160 -10.51 10.08 5.60
C PRO A 160 -10.61 8.78 4.81
N LEU A 161 -9.50 8.38 4.19
CA LEU A 161 -9.49 7.21 3.32
C LEU A 161 -8.58 6.14 3.88
N VAL A 162 -9.12 4.92 3.95
CA VAL A 162 -8.38 3.71 4.31
C VAL A 162 -8.56 2.69 3.19
N MET A 163 -7.52 1.93 2.91
CA MET A 163 -7.60 0.81 1.98
C MET A 163 -7.19 -0.47 2.70
N VAL A 164 -8.02 -1.51 2.61
CA VAL A 164 -7.70 -2.83 3.16
C VAL A 164 -7.46 -3.77 2.00
N ASN A 165 -6.22 -4.24 1.85
CA ASN A 165 -5.76 -4.95 0.65
C ASN A 165 -6.06 -4.13 -0.61
N ASP A 166 -7.03 -4.57 -1.45
CA ASP A 166 -7.48 -3.85 -2.65
C ASP A 166 -8.85 -3.16 -2.44
N GLY A 167 -9.43 -3.24 -1.24
CA GLY A 167 -10.75 -2.70 -0.91
C GLY A 167 -10.69 -1.29 -0.30
N TRP A 168 -11.57 -0.40 -0.75
CA TRP A 168 -11.63 0.99 -0.31
C TRP A 168 -12.65 1.18 0.80
N HIS A 169 -12.25 1.93 1.84
CA HIS A 169 -13.09 2.39 2.94
C HIS A 169 -13.07 3.91 2.97
N GLU A 170 -14.10 4.50 2.38
CA GLU A 170 -14.23 5.94 2.20
C GLU A 170 -14.92 6.57 3.41
N CYS A 171 -14.56 7.82 3.73
CA CYS A 171 -15.14 8.60 4.83
C CYS A 171 -15.09 7.85 6.18
N LEU A 172 -14.04 7.09 6.42
CA LEU A 172 -13.89 6.32 7.66
C LEU A 172 -13.61 7.25 8.83
N ALA A 173 -14.63 7.54 9.63
CA ALA A 173 -14.46 8.29 10.86
C ALA A 173 -13.67 7.47 11.91
N PRO A 174 -12.97 8.13 12.86
CA PRO A 174 -12.22 7.43 13.92
C PRO A 174 -13.07 6.40 14.67
N GLU A 175 -14.31 6.72 14.94
CA GLU A 175 -15.27 5.85 15.64
C GLU A 175 -15.59 4.55 14.88
N GLY A 176 -15.44 4.57 13.54
CA GLY A 176 -15.64 3.40 12.66
C GLY A 176 -14.40 2.51 12.54
N ALA A 177 -13.23 2.96 13.00
CA ALA A 177 -11.98 2.22 12.82
C ALA A 177 -11.98 0.87 13.56
N LYS A 178 -12.44 0.84 14.82
CA LYS A 178 -12.56 -0.40 15.61
C LYS A 178 -13.59 -1.36 15.02
N GLN A 179 -14.70 -0.81 14.51
CA GLN A 179 -15.73 -1.63 13.86
C GLN A 179 -15.20 -2.27 12.58
N LEU A 180 -14.41 -1.54 11.77
CA LEU A 180 -13.75 -2.10 10.59
C LEU A 180 -12.88 -3.31 10.95
N ALA A 181 -12.06 -3.19 12.00
CA ALA A 181 -11.21 -4.29 12.45
C ALA A 181 -12.04 -5.52 12.89
N ALA A 182 -13.13 -5.31 13.62
CA ALA A 182 -14.06 -6.36 14.03
C ALA A 182 -14.75 -7.02 12.84
N ASP A 183 -15.25 -6.22 11.88
CA ASP A 183 -15.92 -6.72 10.68
C ASP A 183 -14.98 -7.57 9.82
N LEU A 184 -13.71 -7.20 9.70
CA LEU A 184 -12.71 -8.00 8.99
C LEU A 184 -12.47 -9.37 9.64
N LEU A 185 -12.53 -9.46 10.98
CA LEU A 185 -12.41 -10.72 11.70
C LEU A 185 -13.65 -11.59 11.54
N GLU A 186 -14.84 -11.00 11.62
CA GLU A 186 -16.12 -11.71 11.59
C GLU A 186 -16.54 -12.10 10.18
N ARG A 187 -16.47 -11.17 9.22
CA ARG A 187 -17.01 -11.31 7.87
C ARG A 187 -15.96 -11.63 6.80
N GLY A 188 -14.68 -11.47 7.16
CA GLY A 188 -13.57 -11.79 6.26
C GLY A 188 -13.58 -10.93 4.98
N GLU A 189 -13.53 -11.61 3.83
CA GLU A 189 -13.43 -10.93 2.52
C GLU A 189 -14.67 -10.09 2.17
N GLU A 190 -15.82 -10.39 2.74
CA GLU A 190 -17.04 -9.59 2.55
C GLU A 190 -16.92 -8.19 3.16
N ALA A 191 -16.03 -8.00 4.14
CA ALA A 191 -15.76 -6.72 4.76
C ALA A 191 -14.70 -5.88 4.01
N LEU A 192 -14.03 -6.43 2.98
CA LEU A 192 -13.06 -5.69 2.18
C LEU A 192 -13.70 -4.61 1.30
N THR A 193 -14.96 -4.75 0.97
CA THR A 193 -15.71 -3.79 0.15
C THR A 193 -16.83 -3.18 0.98
N GLY A 194 -16.64 -1.98 1.45
CA GLY A 194 -17.66 -1.26 2.19
C GLY A 194 -17.52 0.25 2.01
N CYS A 195 -18.55 0.89 1.45
CA CYS A 195 -18.67 2.33 1.55
C CYS A 195 -19.30 2.65 2.90
N HIS A 196 -18.56 3.21 3.82
CA HIS A 196 -19.09 3.75 5.08
C HIS A 196 -19.78 5.10 4.81
N HIS A 197 -20.67 5.14 3.82
CA HIS A 197 -21.40 6.34 3.49
C HIS A 197 -22.48 6.63 4.55
N GLN A 198 -22.07 7.29 5.63
CA GLN A 198 -22.80 8.46 6.02
C GLN A 198 -22.10 9.63 5.33
N ALA A 199 -22.62 10.04 4.17
CA ALA A 199 -22.18 11.28 3.57
C ALA A 199 -22.32 12.34 4.66
N PRO A 200 -21.23 13.03 5.09
CA PRO A 200 -21.41 14.15 5.97
C PRO A 200 -22.40 15.07 5.27
N ASP A 201 -23.43 15.46 6.02
CA ASP A 201 -24.39 16.45 5.58
C ASP A 201 -23.59 17.56 4.88
N ARG A 202 -23.76 17.65 3.56
CA ARG A 202 -23.08 18.68 2.78
C ARG A 202 -23.72 19.98 3.20
N THR A 203 -23.20 20.60 4.27
CA THR A 203 -23.46 22.02 4.44
C THR A 203 -23.06 22.65 3.12
N PRO A 204 -23.98 23.32 2.42
CA PRO A 204 -23.67 23.93 1.14
C PRO A 204 -22.39 24.75 1.30
N ASN A 205 -21.44 24.53 0.42
CA ASN A 205 -20.22 25.33 0.39
C ASN A 205 -20.69 26.80 0.39
N PRO A 206 -20.26 27.64 1.35
CA PRO A 206 -20.68 29.02 1.34
C PRO A 206 -20.37 29.58 -0.05
N GLU A 207 -21.37 30.21 -0.66
CA GLU A 207 -21.23 30.78 -2.00
C GLU A 207 -19.92 31.55 -2.11
N PRO A 208 -19.19 31.44 -3.23
CA PRO A 208 -17.96 32.19 -3.40
C PRO A 208 -18.28 33.66 -3.18
N ARG A 209 -17.59 34.29 -2.21
CA ARG A 209 -17.72 35.70 -1.95
C ARG A 209 -17.43 36.41 -3.27
N THR A 210 -18.46 36.88 -3.96
CA THR A 210 -18.36 37.84 -5.02
C THR A 210 -17.93 39.18 -4.42
N GLY A 211 -16.65 39.24 -4.07
CA GLY A 211 -16.03 40.51 -3.69
C GLY A 211 -15.86 41.33 -4.92
N ASN A 212 -16.71 42.35 -5.07
CA ASN A 212 -16.49 43.45 -5.98
C ASN A 212 -15.06 43.94 -5.82
N ARG A 213 -14.23 43.74 -6.84
CA ARG A 213 -13.10 44.62 -7.06
C ARG A 213 -13.70 45.83 -7.78
N GLU A 214 -13.97 46.85 -7.02
CA GLU A 214 -14.13 48.17 -7.62
C GLU A 214 -12.79 48.67 -8.16
N PRO A 215 -12.81 49.46 -9.23
CA PRO A 215 -11.62 49.85 -10.03
C PRO A 215 -10.63 50.75 -9.29
#